data_45d71a41b60231f885ebc371aca8b23d
#
_entry.id   45d71a41b60231f885ebc371aca8b23d
#
_cell.length_a   1.000
_cell.length_b   1.000
_cell.length_c   1.000
_cell.angle_alpha   90.00
_cell.angle_beta   90.00
_cell.angle_gamma   90.00
#
_symmetry.space_group_name_H-M   'P 1'
#
loop_
_entity.id
_entity.type
_entity.pdbx_description
1 polymer ?
#
loop_
_entity_poly.entity_id
_entity_poly.type
_entity_poly.pdbx_seq_one_letter_code
_entity_poly.pdbx_strand_id
1 'polypeptide(L)'
;MVRNLLLAAGASVALTVFAYAQGQFGNAAEAKAMLEKAVAELKSNEGAALAKFNKGEGGFKDRDLYVFCYDMASAKFTAHVDPSLLGTDVKALKEKDGSPLGEKVFNATKPGTISTVSYNFPNPGTTEPVAKVGNQGCGVGYYK
;
A
#
# COMPACT_ATOMS: atom_id res chain seq x y z
N MET A 1 -39.12 56.70 20.97
CA MET A 1 -39.01 55.53 20.03
C MET A 1 -37.53 55.23 19.86
N VAL A 2 -37.03 54.19 20.49
CA VAL A 2 -35.61 53.77 20.41
C VAL A 2 -35.58 52.51 19.56
N ARG A 3 -34.99 52.59 18.36
CA ARG A 3 -34.76 51.39 17.50
C ARG A 3 -33.40 50.80 17.84
N ASN A 4 -33.40 49.67 18.54
CA ASN A 4 -32.24 48.91 18.80
C ASN A 4 -31.82 48.17 17.50
N LEU A 5 -30.67 48.56 16.92
CA LEU A 5 -29.98 47.74 15.90
C LEU A 5 -29.08 46.75 16.64
N LEU A 6 -29.44 45.46 16.54
CA LEU A 6 -28.58 44.38 16.92
C LEU A 6 -27.66 44.05 15.74
N LEU A 7 -26.38 44.39 15.88
CA LEU A 7 -25.30 43.98 14.99
C LEU A 7 -24.91 42.56 15.37
N ALA A 8 -25.30 41.59 14.55
CA ALA A 8 -24.83 40.22 14.64
C ALA A 8 -23.43 40.15 14.02
N ALA A 9 -22.41 40.04 14.85
CA ALA A 9 -21.04 39.78 14.40
C ALA A 9 -20.95 38.28 14.05
N GLY A 10 -20.99 37.97 12.76
CA GLY A 10 -20.70 36.63 12.25
C GLY A 10 -19.20 36.38 12.29
N ALA A 11 -18.78 35.50 13.22
CA ALA A 11 -17.42 34.99 13.23
C ALA A 11 -17.26 33.94 12.14
N SER A 12 -16.68 34.31 11.01
CA SER A 12 -16.28 33.36 9.97
C SER A 12 -15.03 32.62 10.45
N VAL A 13 -15.18 31.37 10.87
CA VAL A 13 -14.05 30.46 11.13
C VAL A 13 -13.51 30.02 9.77
N ALA A 14 -12.42 30.63 9.34
CA ALA A 14 -11.67 30.16 8.19
C ALA A 14 -10.93 28.86 8.56
N LEU A 15 -11.47 27.74 8.12
CA LEU A 15 -10.77 26.44 8.16
C LEU A 15 -9.62 26.51 7.16
N THR A 16 -8.42 26.82 7.65
CA THR A 16 -7.20 26.69 6.87
C THR A 16 -6.91 25.19 6.71
N VAL A 17 -7.28 24.64 5.57
CA VAL A 17 -6.86 23.30 5.16
C VAL A 17 -5.39 23.42 4.79
N PHE A 18 -4.50 22.97 5.67
CA PHE A 18 -3.10 22.79 5.33
C PHE A 18 -3.02 21.63 4.34
N ALA A 19 -2.97 21.92 3.06
CA ALA A 19 -2.59 20.95 2.04
C ALA A 19 -1.09 20.69 2.22
N TYR A 20 -0.76 19.60 2.89
CA TYR A 20 0.61 19.10 2.88
C TYR A 20 0.92 18.68 1.45
N ALA A 21 1.92 19.28 0.83
CA ALA A 21 2.43 18.88 -0.46
C ALA A 21 2.95 17.44 -0.32
N GLN A 22 2.30 16.48 -0.99
CA GLN A 22 2.77 15.10 -1.04
C GLN A 22 4.12 15.08 -1.75
N GLY A 23 5.11 14.37 -1.18
CA GLY A 23 6.40 14.16 -1.81
C GLY A 23 6.27 13.41 -3.15
N GLN A 24 7.33 13.43 -3.95
CA GLN A 24 7.40 12.71 -5.23
C GLN A 24 7.26 11.18 -5.04
N PHE A 25 7.73 10.67 -3.91
CA PHE A 25 7.64 9.26 -3.51
C PHE A 25 6.77 9.11 -2.28
N GLY A 26 6.19 7.91 -2.11
CA GLY A 26 5.52 7.53 -0.88
C GLY A 26 6.51 7.31 0.27
N ASN A 27 5.97 7.17 1.46
CA ASN A 27 6.74 6.93 2.68
C ASN A 27 6.21 5.73 3.47
N ALA A 28 6.90 5.36 4.55
CA ALA A 28 6.54 4.21 5.39
C ALA A 28 5.11 4.26 5.92
N ALA A 29 4.65 5.43 6.37
CA ALA A 29 3.30 5.59 6.91
C ALA A 29 2.23 5.43 5.83
N GLU A 30 2.46 5.99 4.64
CA GLU A 30 1.56 5.87 3.49
C GLU A 30 1.52 4.43 2.97
N ALA A 31 2.66 3.76 2.86
CA ALA A 31 2.74 2.35 2.46
C ALA A 31 1.99 1.45 3.44
N LYS A 32 2.17 1.66 4.75
CA LYS A 32 1.46 0.92 5.79
C LYS A 32 -0.05 1.16 5.72
N ALA A 33 -0.49 2.42 5.58
CA ALA A 33 -1.90 2.77 5.47
C ALA A 33 -2.56 2.14 4.24
N MET A 34 -1.86 2.12 3.10
CA MET A 34 -2.33 1.45 1.88
C MET A 34 -2.47 -0.06 2.09
N LEU A 35 -1.51 -0.70 2.77
CA LEU A 35 -1.58 -2.12 3.07
C LEU A 35 -2.73 -2.44 4.04
N GLU A 36 -2.93 -1.65 5.09
CA GLU A 36 -4.05 -1.83 6.03
C GLU A 36 -5.40 -1.74 5.33
N LYS A 37 -5.54 -0.79 4.39
CA LYS A 37 -6.72 -0.67 3.54
C LYS A 37 -6.88 -1.89 2.62
N ALA A 38 -5.80 -2.39 2.03
CA ALA A 38 -5.82 -3.59 1.19
C ALA A 38 -6.23 -4.83 1.99
N VAL A 39 -5.75 -4.97 3.23
CA VAL A 39 -6.15 -6.05 4.15
C VAL A 39 -7.66 -6.01 4.43
N ALA A 40 -8.22 -4.83 4.65
CA ALA A 40 -9.66 -4.67 4.88
C ALA A 40 -10.48 -5.06 3.63
N GLU A 41 -10.05 -4.66 2.43
CA GLU A 41 -10.71 -5.02 1.17
C GLU A 41 -10.65 -6.55 0.93
N LEU A 42 -9.51 -7.18 1.16
CA LEU A 42 -9.36 -8.64 1.03
C LEU A 42 -10.28 -9.41 1.97
N LYS A 43 -10.41 -8.95 3.21
CA LYS A 43 -11.33 -9.56 4.19
C LYS A 43 -12.80 -9.41 3.79
N SER A 44 -13.15 -8.34 3.11
CA SER A 44 -14.51 -8.08 2.64
C SER A 44 -14.85 -8.92 1.41
N ASN A 45 -14.00 -8.88 0.38
CA ASN A 45 -14.17 -9.66 -0.85
C ASN A 45 -12.82 -9.80 -1.56
N GLU A 46 -12.18 -10.96 -1.43
CA GLU A 46 -10.84 -11.22 -1.99
C GLU A 46 -10.80 -11.02 -3.51
N GLY A 47 -11.74 -11.59 -4.25
CA GLY A 47 -11.74 -11.49 -5.72
C GLY A 47 -11.89 -10.05 -6.22
N ALA A 48 -12.78 -9.28 -5.62
CA ALA A 48 -12.97 -7.86 -5.96
C ALA A 48 -11.75 -7.02 -5.55
N ALA A 49 -11.13 -7.33 -4.42
CA ALA A 49 -9.91 -6.65 -3.96
C ALA A 49 -8.75 -6.88 -4.93
N LEU A 50 -8.46 -8.12 -5.30
CA LEU A 50 -7.40 -8.46 -6.24
C LEU A 50 -7.61 -7.79 -7.61
N ALA A 51 -8.86 -7.71 -8.09
CA ALA A 51 -9.19 -7.01 -9.33
C ALA A 51 -8.86 -5.50 -9.25
N LYS A 52 -9.17 -4.84 -8.12
CA LYS A 52 -8.81 -3.43 -7.89
C LYS A 52 -7.29 -3.24 -7.84
N PHE A 53 -6.56 -4.12 -7.17
CA PHE A 53 -5.11 -4.03 -7.06
C PHE A 53 -4.42 -4.19 -8.43
N ASN A 54 -4.87 -5.14 -9.23
CA ASN A 54 -4.37 -5.35 -10.60
C ASN A 54 -4.55 -4.13 -11.51
N LYS A 55 -5.64 -3.38 -11.31
CA LYS A 55 -5.92 -2.15 -12.08
C LYS A 55 -5.31 -0.90 -11.44
N GLY A 56 -4.83 -0.97 -10.21
CA GLY A 56 -4.40 0.19 -9.45
C GLY A 56 -5.54 1.16 -9.10
N GLU A 57 -6.77 0.65 -9.01
CA GLU A 57 -7.97 1.42 -8.71
C GLU A 57 -8.23 1.52 -7.20
N GLY A 58 -9.12 2.44 -6.79
CA GLY A 58 -9.58 2.55 -5.40
C GLY A 58 -8.52 3.10 -4.44
N GLY A 59 -7.47 3.75 -4.94
CA GLY A 59 -6.38 4.28 -4.13
C GLY A 59 -5.33 3.23 -3.74
N PHE A 60 -5.27 2.11 -4.47
CA PHE A 60 -4.26 1.06 -4.29
C PHE A 60 -3.05 1.21 -5.20
N LYS A 61 -2.94 2.35 -5.87
CA LYS A 61 -1.76 2.86 -6.54
C LYS A 61 -1.70 4.37 -6.34
N ASP A 62 -0.59 4.86 -5.81
CA ASP A 62 -0.33 6.28 -5.58
C ASP A 62 1.17 6.55 -5.75
N ARG A 63 1.53 7.37 -6.76
CA ARG A 63 2.94 7.65 -7.11
C ARG A 63 3.71 6.35 -7.37
N ASP A 64 4.70 6.03 -6.54
CA ASP A 64 5.48 4.79 -6.59
C ASP A 64 4.87 3.65 -5.75
N LEU A 65 3.88 3.96 -4.89
CA LEU A 65 3.21 2.97 -4.07
C LEU A 65 2.18 2.18 -4.87
N TYR A 66 2.18 0.87 -4.71
CA TYR A 66 1.13 -0.02 -5.22
C TYR A 66 1.05 -1.30 -4.40
N VAL A 67 -0.15 -1.86 -4.35
CA VAL A 67 -0.38 -3.15 -3.70
C VAL A 67 -0.02 -4.27 -4.66
N PHE A 68 0.76 -5.24 -4.18
CA PHE A 68 0.95 -6.52 -4.84
C PHE A 68 0.54 -7.65 -3.90
N CYS A 69 0.09 -8.76 -4.45
CA CYS A 69 -0.29 -9.95 -3.69
C CYS A 69 0.19 -11.22 -4.37
N TYR A 70 0.35 -12.27 -3.59
CA TYR A 70 0.69 -13.61 -4.04
C TYR A 70 -0.04 -14.64 -3.19
N ASP A 71 -0.35 -15.76 -3.79
CA ASP A 71 -0.94 -16.91 -3.13
C ASP A 71 0.11 -17.62 -2.27
N MET A 72 -0.19 -17.84 -1.00
CA MET A 72 0.76 -18.41 -0.03
C MET A 72 0.99 -19.93 -0.23
N ALA A 73 0.10 -20.62 -0.91
CA ALA A 73 0.25 -22.05 -1.18
C ALA A 73 1.11 -22.30 -2.42
N SER A 74 0.87 -21.54 -3.50
CA SER A 74 1.57 -21.71 -4.78
C SER A 74 2.77 -20.78 -4.97
N ALA A 75 2.91 -19.75 -4.13
CA ALA A 75 3.88 -18.65 -4.25
C ALA A 75 3.74 -17.84 -5.56
N LYS A 76 2.57 -17.86 -6.21
CA LYS A 76 2.36 -17.15 -7.47
C LYS A 76 1.70 -15.80 -7.25
N PHE A 77 2.15 -14.79 -8.01
CA PHE A 77 1.50 -13.48 -7.98
C PHE A 77 0.05 -13.55 -8.41
N THR A 78 -0.84 -13.00 -7.59
CA THR A 78 -2.29 -12.88 -7.82
C THR A 78 -2.73 -11.45 -8.09
N ALA A 79 -1.92 -10.47 -7.64
CA ALA A 79 -2.12 -9.07 -7.97
C ALA A 79 -0.77 -8.35 -8.13
N HIS A 80 -0.63 -7.59 -9.21
CA HIS A 80 0.49 -6.71 -9.48
C HIS A 80 0.10 -5.69 -10.56
N VAL A 81 0.60 -4.44 -10.45
CA VAL A 81 0.36 -3.41 -11.48
C VAL A 81 1.08 -3.70 -12.81
N ASP A 82 2.12 -4.51 -12.79
CA ASP A 82 2.73 -5.08 -13.98
C ASP A 82 2.09 -6.45 -14.27
N PRO A 83 1.25 -6.57 -15.30
CA PRO A 83 0.54 -7.81 -15.59
C PRO A 83 1.47 -8.96 -16.02
N SER A 84 2.71 -8.67 -16.45
CA SER A 84 3.68 -9.71 -16.83
C SER A 84 4.12 -10.57 -15.64
N LEU A 85 3.97 -10.06 -14.40
CA LEU A 85 4.32 -10.78 -13.18
C LEU A 85 3.20 -11.72 -12.70
N LEU A 86 1.96 -11.52 -13.14
CA LEU A 86 0.84 -12.36 -12.70
C LEU A 86 1.08 -13.84 -13.06
N GLY A 87 0.90 -14.71 -12.07
CA GLY A 87 1.12 -16.14 -12.21
C GLY A 87 2.58 -16.58 -12.16
N THR A 88 3.55 -15.65 -12.09
CA THR A 88 4.96 -15.97 -11.86
C THR A 88 5.24 -16.24 -10.39
N ASP A 89 6.31 -16.96 -10.09
CA ASP A 89 6.71 -17.32 -8.73
C ASP A 89 7.37 -16.12 -8.02
N VAL A 90 6.77 -15.65 -6.93
CA VAL A 90 7.33 -14.56 -6.12
C VAL A 90 8.72 -14.91 -5.58
N LYS A 91 8.98 -16.18 -5.23
CA LYS A 91 10.27 -16.64 -4.71
C LYS A 91 11.40 -16.59 -5.73
N ALA A 92 11.06 -16.53 -7.03
CA ALA A 92 12.04 -16.40 -8.09
C ALA A 92 12.65 -14.99 -8.19
N LEU A 93 12.06 -13.98 -7.54
CA LEU A 93 12.60 -12.63 -7.54
C LEU A 93 13.96 -12.56 -6.85
N LYS A 94 14.90 -11.88 -7.49
CA LYS A 94 16.27 -11.65 -7.00
C LYS A 94 16.56 -10.16 -6.87
N GLU A 95 17.40 -9.80 -5.90
CA GLU A 95 18.05 -8.49 -5.86
C GLU A 95 19.11 -8.39 -6.98
N LYS A 96 19.67 -7.20 -7.20
CA LYS A 96 20.70 -6.99 -8.24
C LYS A 96 21.97 -7.80 -8.02
N ASP A 97 22.28 -8.10 -6.76
CA ASP A 97 23.43 -8.92 -6.36
C ASP A 97 23.14 -10.43 -6.40
N GLY A 98 21.92 -10.83 -6.82
CA GLY A 98 21.46 -12.21 -6.87
C GLY A 98 20.89 -12.75 -5.57
N SER A 99 20.83 -11.96 -4.49
CA SER A 99 20.25 -12.40 -3.23
C SER A 99 18.73 -12.64 -3.35
N PRO A 100 18.15 -13.56 -2.55
CA PRO A 100 16.79 -14.05 -2.74
C PRO A 100 15.73 -13.09 -2.18
N LEU A 101 15.39 -12.03 -2.93
CA LEU A 101 14.37 -11.04 -2.58
C LEU A 101 13.02 -11.69 -2.30
N GLY A 102 12.52 -12.48 -3.25
CA GLY A 102 11.19 -13.05 -3.16
C GLY A 102 11.01 -14.01 -2.00
N GLU A 103 12.02 -14.82 -1.69
CA GLU A 103 12.00 -15.68 -0.50
C GLU A 103 12.00 -14.86 0.79
N LYS A 104 12.76 -13.79 0.84
CA LYS A 104 12.80 -12.87 1.99
C LYS A 104 11.41 -12.28 2.25
N VAL A 105 10.75 -11.78 1.21
CA VAL A 105 9.38 -11.24 1.26
C VAL A 105 8.38 -12.32 1.68
N PHE A 106 8.42 -13.45 1.02
CA PHE A 106 7.51 -14.57 1.30
C PHE A 106 7.63 -15.06 2.76
N ASN A 107 8.84 -15.24 3.26
CA ASN A 107 9.10 -15.72 4.62
C ASN A 107 8.74 -14.69 5.71
N ALA A 108 8.80 -13.39 5.39
CA ALA A 108 8.40 -12.33 6.31
C ALA A 108 6.88 -12.19 6.44
N THR A 109 6.12 -12.75 5.50
CA THR A 109 4.66 -12.63 5.44
C THR A 109 3.98 -13.61 6.40
N LYS A 110 3.45 -13.09 7.49
CA LYS A 110 2.86 -13.88 8.58
C LYS A 110 1.43 -13.41 8.90
N PRO A 111 0.54 -14.32 9.36
CA PRO A 111 -0.82 -13.95 9.75
C PRO A 111 -0.81 -13.05 10.99
N GLY A 112 -1.74 -12.10 11.04
CA GLY A 112 -1.99 -11.26 12.23
C GLY A 112 -0.90 -10.22 12.52
N THR A 113 0.11 -10.06 11.65
CA THR A 113 1.22 -9.14 11.86
C THR A 113 1.59 -8.47 10.55
N ILE A 114 1.85 -7.16 10.58
CA ILE A 114 2.50 -6.45 9.49
C ILE A 114 4.00 -6.49 9.77
N SER A 115 4.75 -7.19 8.92
CA SER A 115 6.20 -7.24 8.96
C SER A 115 6.78 -6.25 7.96
N THR A 116 8.01 -5.76 8.21
CA THR A 116 8.71 -4.86 7.28
C THR A 116 9.92 -5.58 6.70
N VAL A 117 10.05 -5.56 5.37
CA VAL A 117 11.17 -6.13 4.64
C VAL A 117 11.95 -5.00 3.97
N SER A 118 13.28 -5.02 4.08
CA SER A 118 14.16 -4.08 3.38
C SER A 118 15.06 -4.82 2.40
N TYR A 119 15.25 -4.22 1.21
CA TYR A 119 16.03 -4.82 0.12
C TYR A 119 16.56 -3.74 -0.85
N ASN A 120 17.37 -4.16 -1.81
CA ASN A 120 18.06 -3.28 -2.75
C ASN A 120 17.54 -3.47 -4.19
N PHE A 121 16.24 -3.42 -4.39
CA PHE A 121 15.63 -3.57 -5.71
C PHE A 121 14.36 -2.69 -5.85
N PRO A 122 14.19 -1.98 -6.95
CA PRO A 122 15.16 -1.69 -8.01
C PRO A 122 16.28 -0.76 -7.52
N ASN A 123 16.08 -0.07 -6.40
CA ASN A 123 17.02 0.88 -5.79
C ASN A 123 17.42 0.43 -4.39
N PRO A 124 18.62 0.81 -3.92
CA PRO A 124 19.05 0.59 -2.54
C PRO A 124 18.08 1.20 -1.54
N GLY A 125 17.84 0.48 -0.45
CA GLY A 125 16.99 0.95 0.65
C GLY A 125 15.48 0.90 0.39
N THR A 126 15.01 0.20 -0.64
CA THR A 126 13.59 -0.09 -0.80
C THR A 126 13.09 -0.86 0.43
N THR A 127 11.94 -0.47 0.91
CA THR A 127 11.33 -1.11 2.09
C THR A 127 9.84 -1.34 1.80
N GLU A 128 9.30 -2.42 2.30
CA GLU A 128 7.88 -2.71 2.17
C GLU A 128 7.29 -3.34 3.42
N PRO A 129 6.11 -2.90 3.87
CA PRO A 129 5.30 -3.65 4.79
C PRO A 129 4.61 -4.80 4.05
N VAL A 130 4.54 -5.96 4.70
CA VAL A 130 3.88 -7.17 4.19
C VAL A 130 2.95 -7.76 5.24
N ALA A 131 1.85 -8.35 4.81
CA ALA A 131 0.87 -9.00 5.67
C ALA A 131 0.22 -10.20 4.97
N LYS A 132 -0.24 -11.17 5.77
CA LYS A 132 -1.02 -12.31 5.29
C LYS A 132 -2.50 -12.15 5.65
N VAL A 133 -3.37 -12.34 4.67
CA VAL A 133 -4.83 -12.33 4.83
C VAL A 133 -5.39 -13.57 4.13
N GLY A 134 -5.99 -14.49 4.87
CA GLY A 134 -6.41 -15.77 4.30
C GLY A 134 -5.23 -16.49 3.66
N ASN A 135 -5.33 -16.81 2.38
CA ASN A 135 -4.26 -17.42 1.61
C ASN A 135 -3.42 -16.41 0.78
N GLN A 136 -3.69 -15.11 0.92
CA GLN A 136 -2.94 -14.07 0.23
C GLN A 136 -1.85 -13.47 1.12
N GLY A 137 -0.63 -13.38 0.60
CA GLY A 137 0.40 -12.49 1.10
C GLY A 137 0.40 -11.22 0.26
N CYS A 138 0.38 -10.06 0.91
CA CYS A 138 0.37 -8.78 0.19
C CYS A 138 1.40 -7.82 0.77
N GLY A 139 1.86 -6.90 -0.05
CA GLY A 139 2.80 -5.85 0.35
C GLY A 139 2.61 -4.56 -0.42
N VAL A 140 3.25 -3.51 0.08
CA VAL A 140 3.34 -2.18 -0.56
C VAL A 140 4.77 -1.67 -0.43
N GLY A 141 5.48 -1.53 -1.54
CA GLY A 141 6.86 -1.01 -1.55
C GLY A 141 6.92 0.52 -1.45
N TYR A 142 7.96 1.03 -0.82
CA TYR A 142 8.33 2.45 -0.84
C TYR A 142 9.85 2.63 -0.77
N TYR A 143 10.36 3.78 -1.24
CA TYR A 143 11.78 4.12 -1.15
C TYR A 143 12.09 4.88 0.14
N LYS A 144 13.26 4.62 0.73
CA LYS A 144 13.80 5.39 1.87
C LYS A 144 14.60 6.58 1.40
#